data_2420b9615ac47a3c5dc4a80d2ce42fba
#
_entry.id   2420b9615ac47a3c5dc4a80d2ce42fba
#
_cell.length_a   1.000
_cell.length_b   1.000
_cell.length_c   1.000
_cell.angle_alpha   90.00
_cell.angle_beta   90.00
_cell.angle_gamma   90.00
#
_symmetry.space_group_name_H-M   'P 1'
#
loop_
_entity.id
_entity.type
_entity.pdbx_description
1 polymer ?
#
loop_
_entity_poly.entity_id
_entity_poly.type
_entity_poly.pdbx_seq_one_letter_code
_entity_poly.pdbx_strand_id
1 'polypeptide(L)'
;DGNDGKDGKTKTRIVYEKPNGDKEEVATLNDGLKFTGNNEVVNSHKLNSLVTIKGEGVDKAASEAFKSAEGNVNVKADGKGTLEVQLAKDLKNIDSISNKDGQKIEFKDGGTTISGGNVSVDGNNITNVKAGKDDTDAVNVKQLKDGIAQATTKVAAGKNVNVTSAKNPDGSTTYTVATKDD
;
A
#
# COMPACT_ATOMS: atom_id res chain seq x y z
N ASP A 1 32.91 21.15 32.23
CA ASP A 1 33.87 20.25 31.59
C ASP A 1 33.14 19.49 30.53
N GLY A 2 33.37 19.86 29.30
CA GLY A 2 32.83 19.15 28.17
C GLY A 2 33.33 17.71 28.10
N ASN A 3 32.82 16.91 28.99
CA ASN A 3 33.17 15.52 29.10
C ASN A 3 32.53 14.78 27.96
N ASP A 4 33.29 14.48 26.94
CA ASP A 4 32.86 13.51 25.92
C ASP A 4 32.87 12.08 26.47
N GLY A 5 32.97 11.95 27.75
CA GLY A 5 32.76 10.76 28.56
C GLY A 5 33.62 9.54 28.29
N LYS A 6 34.33 9.42 27.17
CA LYS A 6 35.03 8.16 26.86
C LYS A 6 36.54 8.20 26.89
N ASP A 7 37.17 9.33 26.67
CA ASP A 7 38.63 9.39 26.59
C ASP A 7 39.27 10.22 27.68
N GLY A 8 38.52 10.73 28.64
CA GLY A 8 39.03 11.42 29.80
C GLY A 8 39.91 12.65 29.47
N LYS A 9 39.82 13.15 28.25
CA LYS A 9 40.61 14.32 27.82
C LYS A 9 39.93 15.59 28.28
N THR A 10 40.59 16.32 29.14
CA THR A 10 40.18 17.66 29.56
C THR A 10 40.31 18.62 28.39
N LYS A 11 39.21 19.27 28.00
CA LYS A 11 39.23 20.36 27.01
C LYS A 11 39.38 21.69 27.73
N THR A 12 40.26 22.54 27.23
CA THR A 12 40.38 23.93 27.71
C THR A 12 39.34 24.77 26.96
N ARG A 13 38.47 25.48 27.69
CA ARG A 13 37.43 26.37 27.13
C ARG A 13 37.58 27.77 27.73
N ILE A 14 37.17 28.78 26.97
CA ILE A 14 36.96 30.12 27.47
C ILE A 14 35.72 30.11 28.35
N VAL A 15 35.85 30.61 29.55
CA VAL A 15 34.76 30.74 30.54
C VAL A 15 34.63 32.20 30.89
N TYR A 16 33.41 32.72 30.92
CA TYR A 16 33.15 34.05 31.52
C TYR A 16 32.20 33.91 32.71
N GLU A 17 32.30 34.85 33.63
CA GLU A 17 31.45 34.91 34.80
C GLU A 17 30.35 35.96 34.58
N LYS A 18 29.12 35.59 34.82
CA LYS A 18 27.95 36.49 34.77
C LYS A 18 27.92 37.38 35.99
N PRO A 19 27.19 38.53 35.95
CA PRO A 19 27.07 39.41 37.12
C PRO A 19 26.50 38.76 38.40
N ASN A 20 25.76 37.64 38.22
CA ASN A 20 25.20 36.87 39.36
C ASN A 20 26.16 35.80 39.90
N GLY A 21 27.41 35.74 39.38
CA GLY A 21 28.41 34.76 39.78
C GLY A 21 28.41 33.42 39.05
N ASP A 22 27.40 33.17 38.19
CA ASP A 22 27.38 31.96 37.38
C ASP A 22 28.45 31.99 36.30
N LYS A 23 29.04 30.84 36.02
CA LYS A 23 30.03 30.65 34.96
C LYS A 23 29.39 30.04 33.72
N GLU A 24 29.81 30.50 32.55
CA GLU A 24 29.34 30.00 31.26
C GLU A 24 30.52 29.75 30.33
N GLU A 25 30.51 28.58 29.67
CA GLU A 25 31.50 28.19 28.68
C GLU A 25 31.18 28.78 27.31
N VAL A 26 32.19 29.23 26.58
CA VAL A 26 32.05 29.71 25.22
C VAL A 26 32.26 28.54 24.26
N ALA A 27 31.31 28.31 23.37
CA ALA A 27 31.44 27.33 22.29
C ALA A 27 32.40 27.84 21.20
N THR A 28 33.11 26.92 20.57
CA THR A 28 33.97 27.21 19.41
C THR A 28 33.31 26.69 18.13
N LEU A 29 33.84 27.03 16.95
CA LEU A 29 33.39 26.50 15.66
C LEU A 29 33.59 24.98 15.52
N ASN A 30 34.40 24.37 16.38
CA ASN A 30 34.59 22.92 16.42
C ASN A 30 33.50 22.19 17.23
N ASP A 31 32.74 22.92 18.04
CA ASP A 31 31.56 22.39 18.71
C ASP A 31 30.43 22.24 17.68
N GLY A 32 29.42 21.45 18.00
CA GLY A 32 28.32 21.23 17.09
C GLY A 32 27.34 20.16 17.59
N LEU A 33 26.56 19.65 16.67
CA LEU A 33 25.56 18.62 16.94
C LEU A 33 25.95 17.30 16.27
N LYS A 34 25.46 16.21 16.84
CA LYS A 34 25.57 14.86 16.28
C LYS A 34 24.20 14.37 15.89
N PHE A 35 24.08 13.78 14.72
CA PHE A 35 22.86 13.17 14.19
C PHE A 35 23.12 11.72 13.90
N THR A 36 22.14 10.87 14.17
CA THR A 36 22.17 9.45 13.82
C THR A 36 20.80 8.99 13.30
N GLY A 37 20.81 7.93 12.55
CA GLY A 37 19.60 7.24 12.10
C GLY A 37 19.51 5.82 12.68
N ASN A 38 18.61 5.01 12.14
CA ASN A 38 18.40 3.62 12.58
C ASN A 38 19.63 2.72 12.42
N ASN A 39 20.58 3.09 11.56
CA ASN A 39 21.84 2.38 11.36
C ASN A 39 22.91 2.73 12.40
N GLU A 40 22.60 3.62 13.34
CA GLU A 40 23.47 4.06 14.43
C GLU A 40 24.79 4.72 13.98
N VAL A 41 24.96 5.02 12.69
CA VAL A 41 26.08 5.78 12.17
C VAL A 41 25.92 7.24 12.56
N VAL A 42 26.96 7.81 13.21
CA VAL A 42 26.93 9.19 13.70
C VAL A 42 27.52 10.16 12.68
N ASN A 43 26.73 11.14 12.29
CA ASN A 43 27.17 12.31 11.54
C ASN A 43 27.47 13.47 12.51
N SER A 44 28.70 13.89 12.59
CA SER A 44 29.12 15.02 13.43
C SER A 44 29.16 16.31 12.60
N HIS A 45 28.43 17.32 13.04
CA HIS A 45 28.34 18.62 12.39
C HIS A 45 28.91 19.71 13.30
N LYS A 46 29.91 20.44 12.80
CA LYS A 46 30.43 21.62 13.46
C LYS A 46 29.47 22.80 13.32
N LEU A 47 29.61 23.81 14.17
CA LEU A 47 28.91 25.08 13.98
C LEU A 47 29.22 25.65 12.58
N ASN A 48 28.21 26.22 11.93
CA ASN A 48 28.22 26.73 10.54
C ASN A 48 28.40 25.66 9.46
N SER A 49 28.37 24.36 9.76
CA SER A 49 28.28 23.33 8.74
C SER A 49 26.86 23.11 8.27
N LEU A 50 26.69 22.78 6.98
CA LEU A 50 25.40 22.48 6.40
C LEU A 50 24.94 21.09 6.82
N VAL A 51 23.74 20.98 7.38
CA VAL A 51 23.02 19.71 7.59
C VAL A 51 22.09 19.47 6.43
N THR A 52 22.22 18.33 5.78
CA THR A 52 21.33 17.95 4.66
C THR A 52 20.43 16.79 5.07
N ILE A 53 19.13 17.00 4.96
CA ILE A 53 18.09 15.97 5.10
C ILE A 53 17.35 15.90 3.78
N LYS A 54 17.31 14.75 3.14
CA LYS A 54 16.66 14.56 1.83
C LYS A 54 15.95 13.21 1.72
N GLY A 55 14.93 13.15 0.89
CA GLY A 55 14.31 11.90 0.47
C GLY A 55 15.21 11.12 -0.49
N GLU A 56 15.26 9.80 -0.36
CA GLU A 56 15.98 8.95 -1.28
C GLU A 56 15.33 9.01 -2.68
N GLY A 57 16.17 9.12 -3.71
CA GLY A 57 15.72 9.15 -5.11
C GLY A 57 15.02 10.43 -5.57
N VAL A 58 14.99 11.46 -4.74
CA VAL A 58 14.41 12.77 -5.07
C VAL A 58 15.54 13.77 -5.31
N ASP A 59 15.75 14.14 -6.57
CA ASP A 59 16.69 15.21 -6.95
C ASP A 59 16.05 16.60 -6.80
N LYS A 60 16.80 17.66 -7.16
CA LYS A 60 16.33 19.04 -7.04
C LYS A 60 15.08 19.30 -7.88
N ALA A 61 15.06 18.87 -9.13
CA ALA A 61 13.94 19.12 -10.05
C ALA A 61 12.67 18.37 -9.59
N ALA A 62 12.82 17.10 -9.19
CA ALA A 62 11.74 16.31 -8.61
C ALA A 62 11.22 16.90 -7.30
N SER A 63 12.11 17.47 -6.47
CA SER A 63 11.72 18.15 -5.23
C SER A 63 10.90 19.42 -5.47
N GLU A 64 11.28 20.23 -6.46
CA GLU A 64 10.54 21.44 -6.82
C GLU A 64 9.15 21.16 -7.43
N ALA A 65 9.02 20.03 -8.13
CA ALA A 65 7.75 19.57 -8.72
C ALA A 65 6.94 18.65 -7.80
N PHE A 66 7.44 18.36 -6.59
CA PHE A 66 6.88 17.36 -5.70
C PHE A 66 5.48 17.73 -5.23
N LYS A 67 4.54 16.79 -5.42
CA LYS A 67 3.18 16.88 -4.88
C LYS A 67 3.04 15.88 -3.75
N SER A 68 2.80 16.38 -2.56
CA SER A 68 2.60 15.53 -1.38
C SER A 68 1.12 15.23 -1.15
N ALA A 69 0.84 14.05 -0.60
CA ALA A 69 -0.46 13.73 -0.04
C ALA A 69 -0.47 14.15 1.43
N GLU A 70 -1.28 15.14 1.78
CA GLU A 70 -1.33 15.71 3.13
C GLU A 70 -1.80 14.71 4.18
N GLY A 71 -1.25 14.82 5.39
CA GLY A 71 -1.69 14.06 6.56
C GLY A 71 -1.13 12.64 6.66
N ASN A 72 -0.15 12.26 5.83
CA ASN A 72 0.43 10.92 5.82
C ASN A 72 1.76 10.80 6.57
N VAL A 73 2.50 11.88 6.71
CA VAL A 73 3.79 11.90 7.42
C VAL A 73 3.71 12.81 8.64
N ASN A 74 4.19 12.31 9.74
CA ASN A 74 4.31 13.05 11.01
C ASN A 74 5.75 12.99 11.50
N VAL A 75 6.20 14.06 12.15
CA VAL A 75 7.46 14.08 12.90
C VAL A 75 7.13 14.36 14.36
N LYS A 76 7.40 13.38 15.22
CA LYS A 76 7.12 13.44 16.65
C LYS A 76 8.38 13.56 17.46
N ALA A 77 8.45 14.59 18.30
CA ALA A 77 9.53 14.75 19.28
C ALA A 77 9.20 13.98 20.57
N ASP A 78 10.20 13.33 21.18
CA ASP A 78 10.06 12.60 22.44
C ASP A 78 10.43 13.46 23.67
N GLY A 79 10.93 14.70 23.46
CA GLY A 79 11.44 15.57 24.50
C GLY A 79 12.79 15.15 25.10
N LYS A 80 13.44 14.13 24.53
CA LYS A 80 14.71 13.56 25.02
C LYS A 80 15.81 13.52 23.94
N GLY A 81 15.56 14.13 22.78
CA GLY A 81 16.55 14.25 21.71
C GLY A 81 16.21 13.47 20.44
N THR A 82 15.09 12.76 20.38
CA THR A 82 14.67 12.01 19.19
C THR A 82 13.53 12.72 18.47
N LEU A 83 13.65 12.81 17.14
CA LEU A 83 12.59 13.14 16.22
C LEU A 83 12.25 11.88 15.43
N GLU A 84 11.08 11.31 15.68
CA GLU A 84 10.60 10.10 15.01
C GLU A 84 9.76 10.45 13.79
N VAL A 85 10.21 10.02 12.61
CA VAL A 85 9.46 10.18 11.36
C VAL A 85 8.50 9.01 11.22
N GLN A 86 7.22 9.30 11.12
CA GLN A 86 6.14 8.32 11.11
C GLN A 86 5.33 8.43 9.83
N LEU A 87 4.99 7.28 9.24
CA LEU A 87 4.01 7.18 8.15
C LEU A 87 2.66 6.77 8.74
N ALA A 88 1.60 7.40 8.29
CA ALA A 88 0.24 7.05 8.72
C ALA A 88 -0.07 5.59 8.37
N LYS A 89 -0.73 4.89 9.30
CA LYS A 89 -1.21 3.52 9.08
C LYS A 89 -2.25 3.45 7.97
N ASP A 90 -3.13 4.45 7.91
CA ASP A 90 -4.13 4.61 6.86
C ASP A 90 -3.72 5.80 5.98
N LEU A 91 -3.24 5.51 4.78
CA LEU A 91 -2.84 6.54 3.83
C LEU A 91 -4.07 7.24 3.24
N LYS A 92 -3.99 8.57 3.12
CA LYS A 92 -5.06 9.44 2.62
C LYS A 92 -4.57 10.27 1.45
N ASN A 93 -5.49 10.75 0.63
CA ASN A 93 -5.20 11.69 -0.48
C ASN A 93 -4.16 11.14 -1.47
N ILE A 94 -4.12 9.82 -1.63
CA ILE A 94 -3.26 9.13 -2.59
C ILE A 94 -4.03 8.95 -3.89
N ASP A 95 -3.54 9.50 -4.99
CA ASP A 95 -4.16 9.36 -6.31
C ASP A 95 -3.88 8.01 -6.94
N SER A 96 -2.68 7.48 -6.73
CA SER A 96 -2.28 6.18 -7.26
C SER A 96 -1.08 5.58 -6.54
N ILE A 97 -0.95 4.25 -6.69
CA ILE A 97 0.24 3.48 -6.35
C ILE A 97 0.66 2.76 -7.62
N SER A 98 1.90 2.97 -8.06
CA SER A 98 2.41 2.37 -9.29
C SER A 98 3.85 1.91 -9.13
N ASN A 99 4.25 0.97 -9.99
CA ASN A 99 5.65 0.58 -10.11
C ASN A 99 6.27 1.11 -11.43
N LYS A 100 7.57 0.90 -11.61
CA LYS A 100 8.30 1.34 -12.79
C LYS A 100 7.86 0.65 -14.09
N ASP A 101 7.22 -0.52 -14.02
CA ASP A 101 6.84 -1.35 -15.16
C ASP A 101 5.38 -1.09 -15.60
N GLY A 102 4.72 -0.11 -15.00
CA GLY A 102 3.42 0.37 -15.39
C GLY A 102 2.22 -0.28 -14.71
N GLN A 103 2.43 -1.26 -13.81
CA GLN A 103 1.32 -1.75 -12.98
C GLN A 103 0.89 -0.63 -12.03
N LYS A 104 -0.42 -0.43 -11.92
CA LYS A 104 -0.97 0.72 -11.21
C LYS A 104 -2.31 0.40 -10.55
N ILE A 105 -2.48 0.90 -9.32
CA ILE A 105 -3.77 1.06 -8.66
C ILE A 105 -4.06 2.56 -8.61
N GLU A 106 -5.18 3.00 -9.17
CA GLU A 106 -5.56 4.41 -9.29
C GLU A 106 -6.91 4.65 -8.64
N PHE A 107 -7.01 5.69 -7.82
CA PHE A 107 -8.22 6.11 -7.12
C PHE A 107 -8.79 7.33 -7.83
N LYS A 108 -9.97 7.20 -8.43
CA LYS A 108 -10.66 8.27 -9.17
C LYS A 108 -12.09 8.43 -8.70
N ASP A 109 -12.68 9.56 -9.05
CA ASP A 109 -14.13 9.73 -8.93
C ASP A 109 -14.84 8.61 -9.72
N GLY A 110 -15.66 7.85 -9.03
CA GLY A 110 -16.38 6.72 -9.63
C GLY A 110 -15.76 5.35 -9.45
N GLY A 111 -14.54 5.24 -8.87
CA GLY A 111 -14.02 3.92 -8.52
C GLY A 111 -12.50 3.79 -8.49
N THR A 112 -12.07 2.56 -8.27
CA THR A 112 -10.67 2.15 -8.27
C THR A 112 -10.38 1.39 -9.55
N THR A 113 -9.32 1.78 -10.24
CA THR A 113 -8.83 1.10 -11.45
C THR A 113 -7.53 0.36 -11.13
N ILE A 114 -7.45 -0.91 -11.55
CA ILE A 114 -6.22 -1.70 -11.55
C ILE A 114 -5.83 -1.90 -13.01
N SER A 115 -4.61 -1.54 -13.38
CA SER A 115 -4.14 -1.56 -14.77
C SER A 115 -2.68 -1.97 -14.89
N GLY A 116 -2.22 -2.20 -16.13
CA GLY A 116 -0.83 -2.54 -16.45
C GLY A 116 -0.48 -4.01 -16.34
N GLY A 117 -1.47 -4.90 -16.14
CA GLY A 117 -1.28 -6.34 -16.09
C GLY A 117 -2.50 -7.08 -15.56
N ASN A 118 -2.43 -8.40 -15.56
CA ASN A 118 -3.47 -9.25 -15.01
C ASN A 118 -3.54 -9.15 -13.47
N VAL A 119 -4.73 -9.29 -12.92
CA VAL A 119 -4.94 -9.43 -11.48
C VAL A 119 -5.08 -10.90 -11.13
N SER A 120 -4.16 -11.42 -10.32
CA SER A 120 -4.26 -12.76 -9.74
C SER A 120 -4.82 -12.66 -8.33
N VAL A 121 -5.79 -13.51 -8.01
CA VAL A 121 -6.35 -13.63 -6.65
C VAL A 121 -5.85 -14.89 -5.94
N ASP A 122 -4.85 -15.55 -6.52
CA ASP A 122 -4.15 -16.71 -5.94
C ASP A 122 -5.09 -17.83 -5.44
N GLY A 123 -6.10 -18.16 -6.25
CA GLY A 123 -7.08 -19.20 -5.91
C GLY A 123 -8.15 -18.78 -4.88
N ASN A 124 -8.11 -17.56 -4.39
CA ASN A 124 -9.14 -17.04 -3.48
C ASN A 124 -10.41 -16.61 -4.23
N ASN A 125 -11.51 -16.55 -3.51
CA ASN A 125 -12.76 -16.08 -4.07
C ASN A 125 -12.77 -14.56 -4.25
N ILE A 126 -13.39 -14.11 -5.35
CA ILE A 126 -13.84 -12.72 -5.49
C ILE A 126 -15.28 -12.68 -4.99
N THR A 127 -15.54 -11.97 -3.90
CA THR A 127 -16.85 -11.88 -3.25
C THR A 127 -17.54 -10.55 -3.55
N ASN A 128 -18.85 -10.48 -3.32
CA ASN A 128 -19.69 -9.29 -3.53
C ASN A 128 -19.71 -8.78 -4.98
N VAL A 129 -19.55 -9.70 -5.95
CA VAL A 129 -19.63 -9.36 -7.36
C VAL A 129 -21.09 -9.09 -7.70
N LYS A 130 -21.39 -7.85 -8.09
CA LYS A 130 -22.70 -7.45 -8.62
C LYS A 130 -22.96 -8.19 -9.93
N ALA A 131 -24.24 -8.46 -10.24
CA ALA A 131 -24.62 -9.03 -11.54
C ALA A 131 -24.10 -8.14 -12.68
N GLY A 132 -23.32 -8.73 -13.57
CA GLY A 132 -22.80 -8.08 -14.78
C GLY A 132 -23.95 -7.65 -15.70
N LYS A 133 -23.72 -6.55 -16.42
CA LYS A 133 -24.67 -5.98 -17.39
C LYS A 133 -24.06 -5.86 -18.77
N ASP A 134 -22.79 -5.47 -18.83
CA ASP A 134 -22.05 -5.27 -20.05
C ASP A 134 -21.21 -6.50 -20.39
N ASP A 135 -20.88 -6.68 -21.66
CA ASP A 135 -20.16 -7.86 -22.16
C ASP A 135 -18.77 -8.06 -21.49
N THR A 136 -18.22 -7.02 -20.89
CA THR A 136 -16.93 -7.05 -20.20
C THR A 136 -17.04 -7.17 -18.68
N ASP A 137 -18.24 -7.22 -18.14
CA ASP A 137 -18.44 -7.37 -16.71
C ASP A 137 -18.21 -8.81 -16.23
N ALA A 138 -17.82 -8.96 -14.98
CA ALA A 138 -17.76 -10.27 -14.34
C ALA A 138 -19.15 -10.83 -14.10
N VAL A 139 -19.32 -12.14 -14.33
CA VAL A 139 -20.54 -12.89 -14.04
C VAL A 139 -20.50 -13.45 -12.63
N ASN A 140 -21.54 -13.24 -11.84
CA ASN A 140 -21.67 -13.88 -10.54
C ASN A 140 -22.35 -15.25 -10.60
N VAL A 141 -22.22 -16.02 -9.51
CA VAL A 141 -22.78 -17.40 -9.42
C VAL A 141 -24.29 -17.46 -9.66
N LYS A 142 -25.04 -16.42 -9.25
CA LYS A 142 -26.49 -16.38 -9.49
C LYS A 142 -26.80 -16.31 -10.97
N GLN A 143 -26.15 -15.43 -11.72
CA GLN A 143 -26.32 -15.31 -13.17
C GLN A 143 -25.99 -16.61 -13.89
N LEU A 144 -24.92 -17.30 -13.48
CA LEU A 144 -24.53 -18.59 -14.04
C LEU A 144 -25.64 -19.63 -13.79
N LYS A 145 -26.17 -19.75 -12.58
CA LYS A 145 -27.26 -20.68 -12.24
C LYS A 145 -28.52 -20.37 -13.01
N ASP A 146 -28.92 -19.11 -13.09
CA ASP A 146 -30.10 -18.66 -13.83
C ASP A 146 -29.95 -18.94 -15.33
N GLY A 147 -28.80 -18.69 -15.92
CA GLY A 147 -28.50 -18.99 -17.32
C GLY A 147 -28.55 -20.50 -17.62
N ILE A 148 -28.01 -21.34 -16.76
CA ILE A 148 -28.09 -22.79 -16.88
C ILE A 148 -29.55 -23.25 -16.82
N ALA A 149 -30.34 -22.73 -15.90
CA ALA A 149 -31.77 -23.09 -15.78
C ALA A 149 -32.57 -22.70 -17.03
N GLN A 150 -32.31 -21.53 -17.61
CA GLN A 150 -32.94 -21.04 -18.83
C GLN A 150 -32.53 -21.86 -20.07
N ALA A 151 -31.27 -22.28 -20.15
CA ALA A 151 -30.73 -23.05 -21.26
C ALA A 151 -31.07 -24.55 -21.17
N THR A 152 -31.55 -25.04 -20.02
CA THR A 152 -31.84 -26.46 -19.81
C THR A 152 -33.12 -26.86 -20.54
N THR A 153 -32.99 -27.77 -21.49
CA THR A 153 -34.14 -28.39 -22.19
C THR A 153 -34.85 -29.38 -21.29
N LYS A 154 -36.17 -29.28 -21.22
CA LYS A 154 -37.04 -30.25 -20.54
C LYS A 154 -37.87 -30.96 -21.59
N VAL A 155 -37.88 -32.30 -21.53
CA VAL A 155 -38.68 -33.14 -22.44
C VAL A 155 -39.75 -33.83 -21.61
N ALA A 156 -40.98 -33.66 -22.01
CA ALA A 156 -42.14 -34.31 -21.39
C ALA A 156 -42.83 -35.28 -22.38
N ALA A 157 -43.32 -36.37 -21.86
CA ALA A 157 -44.07 -37.33 -22.68
C ALA A 157 -45.43 -36.75 -23.08
N GLY A 158 -45.75 -36.81 -24.39
CA GLY A 158 -47.06 -36.56 -24.91
C GLY A 158 -47.93 -37.85 -24.96
N LYS A 159 -49.05 -37.77 -25.65
CA LYS A 159 -49.94 -38.94 -25.83
C LYS A 159 -49.21 -40.00 -26.65
N ASN A 160 -49.27 -41.26 -26.20
CA ASN A 160 -48.67 -42.43 -26.86
C ASN A 160 -47.14 -42.37 -27.04
N VAL A 161 -46.45 -41.56 -26.21
CA VAL A 161 -45.00 -41.46 -26.21
C VAL A 161 -44.48 -41.78 -24.83
N ASN A 162 -43.39 -42.49 -24.78
CA ASN A 162 -42.60 -42.72 -23.56
C ASN A 162 -41.29 -41.96 -23.67
N VAL A 163 -40.91 -41.27 -22.60
CA VAL A 163 -39.65 -40.53 -22.50
C VAL A 163 -38.88 -41.04 -21.29
N THR A 164 -37.69 -41.53 -21.52
CA THR A 164 -36.72 -41.86 -20.47
C THR A 164 -35.54 -40.91 -20.53
N SER A 165 -34.84 -40.69 -19.40
CA SER A 165 -33.64 -39.83 -19.34
C SER A 165 -32.54 -40.53 -18.63
N ALA A 166 -31.30 -40.23 -19.07
CA ALA A 166 -30.05 -40.69 -18.44
C ALA A 166 -29.07 -39.55 -18.37
N LYS A 167 -28.38 -39.44 -17.26
CA LYS A 167 -27.25 -38.52 -17.08
C LYS A 167 -26.01 -39.06 -17.75
N ASN A 168 -25.35 -38.24 -18.54
CA ASN A 168 -24.07 -38.55 -19.17
C ASN A 168 -22.89 -38.18 -18.22
N PRO A 169 -21.72 -38.78 -18.42
CA PRO A 169 -20.53 -38.46 -17.61
C PRO A 169 -20.11 -36.97 -17.63
N ASP A 170 -20.39 -36.26 -18.71
CA ASP A 170 -20.14 -34.83 -18.88
C ASP A 170 -21.17 -33.91 -18.20
N GLY A 171 -22.16 -34.50 -17.49
CA GLY A 171 -23.24 -33.78 -16.81
C GLY A 171 -24.44 -33.42 -17.68
N SER A 172 -24.41 -33.67 -19.00
CA SER A 172 -25.56 -33.52 -19.90
C SER A 172 -26.61 -34.63 -19.69
N THR A 173 -27.77 -34.47 -20.27
CA THR A 173 -28.87 -35.45 -20.18
C THR A 173 -29.24 -35.94 -21.56
N THR A 174 -29.25 -37.26 -21.77
CA THR A 174 -29.80 -37.87 -22.95
C THR A 174 -31.27 -38.23 -22.65
N TYR A 175 -32.16 -37.80 -23.54
CA TYR A 175 -33.57 -38.20 -23.53
C TYR A 175 -33.80 -39.22 -24.63
N THR A 176 -34.38 -40.37 -24.29
CA THR A 176 -34.80 -41.38 -25.24
C THR A 176 -36.33 -41.33 -25.38
N VAL A 177 -36.78 -41.11 -26.60
CA VAL A 177 -38.24 -41.02 -26.91
C VAL A 177 -38.62 -42.24 -27.70
N ALA A 178 -39.65 -42.96 -27.23
CA ALA A 178 -40.18 -44.13 -27.90
C ALA A 178 -41.70 -44.08 -27.93
N THR A 179 -42.29 -44.74 -28.88
CA THR A 179 -43.79 -45.02 -28.90
C THR A 179 -44.11 -45.95 -27.75
N LYS A 180 -45.34 -45.81 -27.19
CA LYS A 180 -45.89 -46.84 -26.31
C LYS A 180 -46.30 -47.98 -27.16
N ASP A 181 -45.83 -49.17 -26.85
CA ASP A 181 -46.38 -50.37 -27.41
C ASP A 181 -47.84 -50.58 -26.87
N ASP A 182 -48.78 -50.95 -27.75
CA ASP A 182 -50.17 -51.21 -27.37
C ASP A 182 -50.29 -52.47 -26.50
#